data_59cf8155fe57945a6ec4939ecb8d2c0d
#
_entry.id   59cf8155fe57945a6ec4939ecb8d2c0d
#
_cell.length_a   1.000
_cell.length_b   1.000
_cell.length_c   1.000
_cell.angle_alpha   90.00
_cell.angle_beta   90.00
_cell.angle_gamma   90.00
#
_symmetry.space_group_name_H-M   'P 1'
#
loop_
_entity.id
_entity.type
_entity.pdbx_description
1 polymer ?
#
loop_
_entity_poly.entity_id
_entity_poly.type
_entity_poly.pdbx_seq_one_letter_code
_entity_poly.pdbx_strand_id
1 'polypeptide(L)'
;GVFKTVKVGYPLLVSEKDLDDVIKVVLASLPKDRKPGDAVVLMGHGSRKQAVTAYAALAGAVQALDARVHVGTMSGALELEALLPRLTSRRVWLMPLLSVVGRHTLEDMAGDAPDSWRSRIEAAGHTCAPVVRGTAEYRAFADIWLRHLEDAVAALPTVKKDEEK
;
A
#
# COMPACT_ATOMS: atom_id res chain seq x y z
N GLY A 1 32.83 0.53 -12.67
CA GLY A 1 31.85 0.18 -11.61
C GLY A 1 32.41 -0.94 -10.76
N VAL A 2 32.05 -0.98 -9.48
CA VAL A 2 32.53 -2.00 -8.53
C VAL A 2 31.87 -3.36 -8.79
N PHE A 3 30.66 -3.37 -9.38
CA PHE A 3 29.89 -4.58 -9.61
C PHE A 3 29.79 -4.90 -11.11
N LYS A 4 29.97 -6.18 -11.48
CA LYS A 4 29.79 -6.65 -12.87
C LYS A 4 28.32 -6.81 -13.23
N THR A 5 27.49 -7.15 -12.28
CA THR A 5 26.05 -7.36 -12.45
C THR A 5 25.29 -6.88 -11.21
N VAL A 6 24.18 -6.20 -11.42
CA VAL A 6 23.24 -5.80 -10.38
C VAL A 6 21.85 -6.27 -10.80
N LYS A 7 21.14 -6.92 -9.90
CA LYS A 7 19.72 -7.26 -10.04
C LYS A 7 18.96 -6.59 -8.93
N VAL A 8 17.75 -6.12 -9.22
CA VAL A 8 16.89 -5.43 -8.27
C VAL A 8 15.60 -6.21 -8.18
N GLY A 9 15.15 -6.49 -6.96
CA GLY A 9 13.84 -7.07 -6.71
C GLY A 9 12.73 -6.11 -7.16
N TYR A 10 11.61 -6.67 -7.59
CA TYR A 10 10.47 -5.88 -8.03
C TYR A 10 9.75 -5.17 -6.86
N PRO A 11 9.06 -4.06 -7.13
CA PRO A 11 8.15 -3.44 -6.16
C PRO A 11 6.94 -4.34 -5.86
N LEU A 12 6.11 -3.94 -4.91
CA LEU A 12 5.01 -4.74 -4.36
C LEU A 12 3.98 -5.19 -5.43
N LEU A 13 3.71 -4.37 -6.43
CA LEU A 13 2.69 -4.59 -7.45
C LEU A 13 3.33 -4.51 -8.84
N VAL A 14 3.63 -5.64 -9.46
CA VAL A 14 4.24 -5.73 -10.80
C VAL A 14 3.49 -6.70 -11.71
N SER A 15 2.90 -7.74 -11.16
CA SER A 15 2.22 -8.80 -11.90
C SER A 15 0.79 -9.01 -11.40
N GLU A 16 -0.03 -9.72 -12.16
CA GLU A 16 -1.36 -10.15 -11.73
C GLU A 16 -1.30 -11.01 -10.45
N LYS A 17 -0.29 -11.89 -10.37
CA LYS A 17 -0.07 -12.69 -9.16
C LYS A 17 0.21 -11.81 -7.94
N ASP A 18 1.00 -10.75 -8.09
CA ASP A 18 1.26 -9.82 -6.99
C ASP A 18 -0.01 -9.08 -6.58
N LEU A 19 -0.84 -8.71 -7.54
CA LEU A 19 -2.13 -8.09 -7.26
C LEU A 19 -3.01 -9.01 -6.41
N ASP A 20 -3.14 -10.28 -6.77
CA ASP A 20 -3.90 -11.29 -6.03
C ASP A 20 -3.35 -11.49 -4.62
N ASP A 21 -2.02 -11.59 -4.48
CA ASP A 21 -1.36 -11.75 -3.19
C ASP A 21 -1.57 -10.49 -2.31
N VAL A 22 -1.41 -9.30 -2.88
CA VAL A 22 -1.61 -8.02 -2.16
C VAL A 22 -3.07 -7.84 -1.73
N ILE A 23 -4.04 -8.18 -2.56
CA ILE A 23 -5.47 -8.13 -2.19
C ILE A 23 -5.72 -8.98 -0.94
N LYS A 24 -5.26 -10.24 -0.94
CA LYS A 24 -5.41 -11.16 0.20
C LYS A 24 -4.77 -10.59 1.46
N VAL A 25 -3.55 -10.08 1.34
CA VAL A 25 -2.81 -9.52 2.47
C VAL A 25 -3.47 -8.24 3.00
N VAL A 26 -3.93 -7.36 2.12
CA VAL A 26 -4.69 -6.15 2.51
C VAL A 26 -5.90 -6.54 3.34
N LEU A 27 -6.75 -7.44 2.83
CA LEU A 27 -7.97 -7.83 3.53
C LEU A 27 -7.69 -8.55 4.86
N ALA A 28 -6.62 -9.35 4.94
CA ALA A 28 -6.18 -10.00 6.17
C ALA A 28 -5.54 -9.03 7.19
N SER A 29 -5.07 -7.87 6.73
CA SER A 29 -4.40 -6.85 7.56
C SER A 29 -5.33 -5.76 8.07
N LEU A 30 -6.62 -5.82 7.71
CA LEU A 30 -7.60 -4.85 8.19
C LEU A 30 -7.69 -4.85 9.73
N PRO A 31 -8.03 -3.72 10.36
CA PRO A 31 -8.09 -3.61 11.82
C PRO A 31 -9.03 -4.66 12.42
N LYS A 32 -8.56 -5.39 13.42
CA LYS A 32 -9.34 -6.46 14.07
C LYS A 32 -10.58 -5.93 14.78
N ASP A 33 -10.53 -4.69 15.25
CA ASP A 33 -11.64 -4.01 15.94
C ASP A 33 -12.60 -3.31 14.97
N ARG A 34 -12.39 -3.46 13.66
CA ARG A 34 -13.28 -2.94 12.62
C ARG A 34 -14.65 -3.60 12.72
N LYS A 35 -15.68 -2.79 12.79
CA LYS A 35 -17.07 -3.25 12.75
C LYS A 35 -17.58 -3.36 11.30
N PRO A 36 -18.61 -4.17 11.03
CA PRO A 36 -19.16 -4.32 9.68
C PRO A 36 -19.62 -3.01 9.01
N GLY A 37 -19.95 -1.99 9.82
CA GLY A 37 -20.34 -0.67 9.32
C GLY A 37 -19.20 0.31 9.07
N ASP A 38 -17.98 -0.02 9.47
CA ASP A 38 -16.83 0.87 9.36
C ASP A 38 -16.20 0.80 7.96
N ALA A 39 -15.83 1.94 7.41
CA ALA A 39 -15.00 2.00 6.20
C ALA A 39 -13.50 1.88 6.53
N VAL A 40 -12.72 1.49 5.54
CA VAL A 40 -11.26 1.56 5.57
C VAL A 40 -10.81 2.36 4.35
N VAL A 41 -9.93 3.32 4.57
CA VAL A 41 -9.24 4.06 3.52
C VAL A 41 -7.77 3.72 3.58
N LEU A 42 -7.24 3.14 2.53
CA LEU A 42 -5.83 2.83 2.34
C LEU A 42 -5.17 3.99 1.60
N MET A 43 -4.18 4.64 2.22
CA MET A 43 -3.45 5.75 1.63
C MET A 43 -2.15 5.27 0.99
N GLY A 44 -2.08 5.23 -0.34
CA GLY A 44 -0.86 5.01 -1.10
C GLY A 44 -0.18 6.32 -1.51
N HIS A 45 1.10 6.23 -1.89
CA HIS A 45 1.84 7.38 -2.36
C HIS A 45 1.29 7.93 -3.68
N GLY A 46 0.92 7.02 -4.58
CA GLY A 46 0.52 7.36 -5.94
C GLY A 46 1.72 7.60 -6.86
N SER A 47 1.43 7.86 -8.12
CA SER A 47 2.42 8.21 -9.13
C SER A 47 1.74 8.89 -10.32
N ARG A 48 2.48 9.75 -10.99
CA ARG A 48 1.99 10.46 -12.18
C ARG A 48 2.00 9.59 -13.46
N LYS A 49 2.59 8.37 -13.46
CA LYS A 49 2.75 7.58 -14.69
C LYS A 49 2.23 6.14 -14.60
N GLN A 50 3.01 5.17 -14.16
CA GLN A 50 2.65 3.74 -14.28
C GLN A 50 1.92 3.15 -13.06
N ALA A 51 2.16 3.66 -11.88
CA ALA A 51 1.50 3.17 -10.67
C ALA A 51 0.01 3.52 -10.59
N VAL A 52 -0.49 4.43 -11.45
CA VAL A 52 -1.94 4.75 -11.53
C VAL A 52 -2.75 3.49 -11.85
N THR A 53 -2.29 2.66 -12.78
CA THR A 53 -2.99 1.42 -13.20
C THR A 53 -3.00 0.39 -12.08
N ALA A 54 -1.87 0.19 -11.38
CA ALA A 54 -1.76 -0.78 -10.29
C ALA A 54 -2.64 -0.38 -9.08
N TYR A 55 -2.65 0.89 -8.70
CA TYR A 55 -3.53 1.38 -7.63
C TYR A 55 -5.01 1.31 -8.02
N ALA A 56 -5.36 1.62 -9.28
CA ALA A 56 -6.74 1.50 -9.77
C ALA A 56 -7.21 0.03 -9.80
N ALA A 57 -6.35 -0.89 -10.25
CA ALA A 57 -6.65 -2.32 -10.23
C ALA A 57 -6.86 -2.83 -8.79
N LEU A 58 -5.96 -2.45 -7.87
CA LEU A 58 -6.09 -2.79 -6.46
C LEU A 58 -7.38 -2.21 -5.86
N ALA A 59 -7.67 -0.93 -6.13
CA ALA A 59 -8.89 -0.28 -5.64
C ALA A 59 -10.16 -0.99 -6.10
N GLY A 60 -10.25 -1.31 -7.40
CA GLY A 60 -11.38 -2.06 -7.95
C GLY A 60 -11.52 -3.44 -7.35
N ALA A 61 -10.42 -4.18 -7.22
CA ALA A 61 -10.42 -5.54 -6.74
C ALA A 61 -10.76 -5.65 -5.24
N VAL A 62 -10.17 -4.82 -4.38
CA VAL A 62 -10.51 -4.85 -2.93
C VAL A 62 -11.94 -4.38 -2.69
N GLN A 63 -12.42 -3.39 -3.44
CA GLN A 63 -13.78 -2.87 -3.31
C GLN A 63 -14.83 -3.88 -3.79
N ALA A 64 -14.52 -4.73 -4.77
CA ALA A 64 -15.39 -5.82 -5.20
C ALA A 64 -15.58 -6.89 -4.12
N LEU A 65 -14.56 -7.09 -3.26
CA LEU A 65 -14.59 -8.07 -2.17
C LEU A 65 -15.13 -7.47 -0.86
N ASP A 66 -14.85 -6.19 -0.61
CA ASP A 66 -15.37 -5.43 0.51
C ASP A 66 -15.66 -3.99 0.06
N ALA A 67 -16.93 -3.68 -0.18
CA ALA A 67 -17.39 -2.39 -0.69
C ALA A 67 -17.07 -1.19 0.23
N ARG A 68 -16.62 -1.43 1.46
CA ARG A 68 -16.23 -0.42 2.44
C ARG A 68 -14.71 -0.24 2.54
N VAL A 69 -13.93 -0.94 1.73
CA VAL A 69 -12.48 -0.74 1.61
C VAL A 69 -12.19 0.09 0.38
N HIS A 70 -11.56 1.22 0.58
CA HIS A 70 -11.22 2.19 -0.46
C HIS A 70 -9.71 2.35 -0.53
N VAL A 71 -9.18 2.52 -1.73
CA VAL A 71 -7.77 2.86 -1.95
C VAL A 71 -7.71 4.28 -2.51
N GLY A 72 -6.95 5.12 -1.84
CA GLY A 72 -6.64 6.46 -2.32
C GLY A 72 -5.13 6.67 -2.44
N THR A 73 -4.74 7.74 -3.12
CA THR A 73 -3.35 8.11 -3.34
C THR A 73 -3.14 9.59 -3.07
N MET A 74 -1.94 9.94 -2.58
CA MET A 74 -1.57 11.34 -2.32
C MET A 74 -1.44 12.16 -3.62
N SER A 75 -1.26 11.49 -4.75
CA SER A 75 -1.18 12.13 -6.05
C SER A 75 -1.73 11.22 -7.15
N GLY A 76 -2.36 11.79 -8.17
CA GLY A 76 -2.90 11.07 -9.32
C GLY A 76 -4.42 10.98 -9.30
N ALA A 77 -4.98 9.91 -9.89
CA ALA A 77 -6.43 9.82 -10.15
C ALA A 77 -7.29 9.40 -8.95
N LEU A 78 -6.68 8.91 -7.86
CA LEU A 78 -7.39 8.36 -6.69
C LEU A 78 -7.20 9.26 -5.45
N GLU A 79 -7.20 10.56 -5.64
CA GLU A 79 -7.04 11.51 -4.52
C GLU A 79 -8.21 11.43 -3.53
N LEU A 80 -7.95 11.84 -2.29
CA LEU A 80 -8.92 11.77 -1.20
C LEU A 80 -10.24 12.46 -1.54
N GLU A 81 -10.18 13.57 -2.29
CA GLU A 81 -11.34 14.34 -2.75
C GLU A 81 -12.37 13.49 -3.51
N ALA A 82 -11.89 12.57 -4.32
CA ALA A 82 -12.75 11.66 -5.06
C ALA A 82 -13.37 10.55 -4.18
N LEU A 83 -12.76 10.27 -3.03
CA LEU A 83 -13.23 9.26 -2.08
C LEU A 83 -14.23 9.81 -1.06
N LEU A 84 -14.03 11.03 -0.56
CA LEU A 84 -14.86 11.62 0.50
C LEU A 84 -16.36 11.50 0.23
N PRO A 85 -16.90 11.84 -0.97
CA PRO A 85 -18.34 11.70 -1.24
C PRO A 85 -18.87 10.26 -1.23
N ARG A 86 -17.96 9.27 -1.31
CA ARG A 86 -18.28 7.83 -1.33
C ARG A 86 -18.26 7.20 0.05
N LEU A 87 -17.71 7.91 1.05
CA LEU A 87 -17.65 7.44 2.43
C LEU A 87 -19.01 7.66 3.09
N THR A 88 -19.73 6.59 3.36
CA THR A 88 -21.04 6.64 4.02
C THR A 88 -20.99 6.15 5.48
N SER A 89 -19.84 5.65 5.92
CA SER A 89 -19.64 5.08 7.24
C SER A 89 -19.37 6.18 8.27
N ARG A 90 -19.95 6.05 9.45
CA ARG A 90 -19.68 6.99 10.55
C ARG A 90 -18.19 6.95 10.97
N ARG A 91 -17.59 5.73 10.99
CA ARG A 91 -16.18 5.53 11.34
C ARG A 91 -15.39 5.11 10.13
N VAL A 92 -14.24 5.72 9.98
CA VAL A 92 -13.26 5.44 8.90
C VAL A 92 -11.92 5.08 9.55
N TRP A 93 -11.45 3.88 9.27
CA TRP A 93 -10.09 3.46 9.57
C TRP A 93 -9.18 3.96 8.45
N LEU A 94 -8.11 4.67 8.81
CA LEU A 94 -7.17 5.22 7.85
C LEU A 94 -5.83 4.50 7.99
N MET A 95 -5.41 3.79 6.94
CA MET A 95 -4.22 2.93 6.97
C MET A 95 -3.25 3.33 5.86
N PRO A 96 -1.93 3.30 6.11
CA PRO A 96 -0.97 3.54 5.05
C PRO A 96 -0.78 2.29 4.18
N LEU A 97 -0.84 2.47 2.86
CA LEU A 97 -0.31 1.54 1.86
C LEU A 97 1.10 2.00 1.46
N LEU A 98 1.91 2.29 2.49
CA LEU A 98 3.30 2.76 2.43
C LEU A 98 4.19 1.76 3.16
N SER A 99 5.40 1.53 2.66
CA SER A 99 6.28 0.48 3.21
C SER A 99 6.67 0.76 4.67
N VAL A 100 6.98 2.01 4.99
CA VAL A 100 7.45 2.43 6.32
C VAL A 100 6.62 3.58 6.86
N VAL A 101 6.57 3.67 8.19
CA VAL A 101 6.03 4.85 8.88
C VAL A 101 7.05 5.97 8.78
N GLY A 102 6.77 6.93 7.93
CA GLY A 102 7.59 8.12 7.71
C GLY A 102 6.73 9.38 7.75
N ARG A 103 7.27 10.48 7.23
CA ARG A 103 6.60 11.78 7.19
C ARG A 103 5.18 11.70 6.62
N HIS A 104 5.02 11.03 5.49
CA HIS A 104 3.70 10.89 4.85
C HIS A 104 2.67 10.17 5.74
N THR A 105 3.09 9.20 6.54
CA THR A 105 2.18 8.52 7.49
C THR A 105 1.88 9.41 8.70
N LEU A 106 2.88 10.11 9.23
CA LEU A 106 2.75 10.87 10.47
C LEU A 106 2.11 12.23 10.26
N GLU A 107 2.47 12.94 9.19
CA GLU A 107 2.01 14.31 8.93
C GLU A 107 0.83 14.30 7.94
N ASP A 108 1.04 13.78 6.72
CA ASP A 108 0.04 13.92 5.65
C ASP A 108 -1.17 12.99 5.83
N MET A 109 -0.97 11.80 6.44
CA MET A 109 -2.06 10.87 6.73
C MET A 109 -2.71 11.14 8.09
N ALA A 110 -1.95 11.02 9.17
CA ALA A 110 -2.45 10.95 10.56
C ALA A 110 -2.28 12.26 11.35
N GLY A 111 -1.65 13.28 10.78
CA GLY A 111 -1.38 14.55 11.43
C GLY A 111 -2.63 15.38 11.70
N ASP A 112 -2.44 16.47 12.47
CA ASP A 112 -3.52 17.39 12.87
C ASP A 112 -3.61 18.61 11.94
N ALA A 113 -2.74 18.73 10.93
CA ALA A 113 -2.80 19.82 9.95
C ALA A 113 -4.13 19.75 9.16
N PRO A 114 -4.73 20.90 8.80
CA PRO A 114 -6.04 20.93 8.13
C PRO A 114 -6.08 20.17 6.79
N ASP A 115 -4.93 20.04 6.12
CA ASP A 115 -4.75 19.35 4.85
C ASP A 115 -4.40 17.86 5.00
N SER A 116 -4.19 17.36 6.23
CA SER A 116 -4.01 15.93 6.47
C SER A 116 -5.26 15.14 6.10
N TRP A 117 -5.06 13.89 5.70
CA TRP A 117 -6.20 13.01 5.37
C TRP A 117 -7.14 12.80 6.55
N ARG A 118 -6.58 12.64 7.76
CA ARG A 118 -7.37 12.53 8.99
C ARG A 118 -8.27 13.74 9.17
N SER A 119 -7.70 14.95 9.20
CA SER A 119 -8.46 16.20 9.42
C SER A 119 -9.53 16.40 8.35
N ARG A 120 -9.26 16.05 7.10
CA ARG A 120 -10.21 16.17 5.98
C ARG A 120 -11.33 15.16 6.06
N ILE A 121 -11.06 13.91 6.48
CA ILE A 121 -12.08 12.88 6.73
C ILE A 121 -12.97 13.33 7.91
N GLU A 122 -12.39 13.88 8.97
CA GLU A 122 -13.13 14.39 10.14
C GLU A 122 -13.98 15.63 9.77
N ALA A 123 -13.44 16.54 8.97
CA ALA A 123 -14.19 17.71 8.46
C ALA A 123 -15.37 17.32 7.55
N ALA A 124 -15.29 16.15 6.89
CA ALA A 124 -16.39 15.58 6.12
C ALA A 124 -17.47 14.89 6.99
N GLY A 125 -17.33 14.91 8.33
CA GLY A 125 -18.34 14.41 9.27
C GLY A 125 -18.12 12.97 9.74
N HIS A 126 -16.96 12.39 9.47
CA HIS A 126 -16.63 11.02 9.91
C HIS A 126 -15.76 11.05 11.18
N THR A 127 -15.79 9.98 11.96
CA THR A 127 -14.77 9.72 12.98
C THR A 127 -13.59 8.99 12.31
N CYS A 128 -12.40 9.56 12.32
CA CYS A 128 -11.22 8.96 11.73
C CYS A 128 -10.38 8.23 12.78
N ALA A 129 -9.93 7.01 12.46
CA ALA A 129 -9.07 6.18 13.30
C ALA A 129 -7.80 5.80 12.51
N PRO A 130 -6.71 6.58 12.61
CA PRO A 130 -5.46 6.25 11.93
C PRO A 130 -4.79 5.02 12.51
N VAL A 131 -4.30 4.14 11.63
CA VAL A 131 -3.45 3.01 11.96
C VAL A 131 -2.02 3.35 11.50
N VAL A 132 -1.17 3.74 12.43
CA VAL A 132 0.21 4.16 12.15
C VAL A 132 1.10 2.92 12.12
N ARG A 133 1.01 2.16 11.02
CA ARG A 133 1.78 0.94 10.79
C ARG A 133 2.03 0.74 9.31
N GLY A 134 3.30 0.72 8.90
CA GLY A 134 3.70 0.54 7.50
C GLY A 134 3.48 -0.90 6.99
N THR A 135 3.36 -1.06 5.69
CA THR A 135 3.13 -2.40 5.11
C THR A 135 4.29 -3.36 5.36
N ALA A 136 5.54 -2.89 5.46
CA ALA A 136 6.69 -3.74 5.80
C ALA A 136 6.68 -4.30 7.23
N GLU A 137 5.83 -3.76 8.11
CA GLU A 137 5.65 -4.27 9.47
C GLU A 137 4.65 -5.44 9.55
N TYR A 138 4.01 -5.78 8.42
CA TYR A 138 3.18 -6.97 8.30
C TYR A 138 3.96 -8.06 7.58
N ARG A 139 4.19 -9.18 8.25
CA ARG A 139 4.96 -10.32 7.71
C ARG A 139 4.50 -10.73 6.31
N ALA A 140 3.19 -10.79 6.09
CA ALA A 140 2.65 -11.22 4.82
C ALA A 140 2.96 -10.27 3.64
N PHE A 141 3.06 -8.95 3.88
CA PHE A 141 3.56 -8.01 2.88
C PHE A 141 5.07 -8.19 2.66
N ALA A 142 5.83 -8.35 3.73
CA ALA A 142 7.28 -8.57 3.64
C ALA A 142 7.62 -9.83 2.83
N ASP A 143 6.83 -10.88 2.95
CA ASP A 143 7.01 -12.14 2.21
C ASP A 143 6.88 -11.96 0.69
N ILE A 144 6.06 -11.00 0.20
CA ILE A 144 5.97 -10.67 -1.23
C ILE A 144 7.30 -10.06 -1.70
N TRP A 145 7.87 -9.09 -0.96
CA TRP A 145 9.16 -8.50 -1.31
C TRP A 145 10.32 -9.50 -1.21
N LEU A 146 10.29 -10.39 -0.22
CA LEU A 146 11.29 -11.46 -0.09
C LEU A 146 11.27 -12.38 -1.30
N ARG A 147 10.10 -12.78 -1.78
CA ARG A 147 9.97 -13.55 -3.03
C ARG A 147 10.60 -12.80 -4.21
N HIS A 148 10.31 -11.51 -4.39
CA HIS A 148 10.92 -10.71 -5.46
C HIS A 148 12.44 -10.58 -5.33
N LEU A 149 12.94 -10.54 -4.10
CA LEU A 149 14.39 -10.57 -3.85
C LEU A 149 14.99 -11.93 -4.22
N GLU A 150 14.33 -13.03 -3.83
CA GLU A 150 14.75 -14.39 -4.18
C GLU A 150 14.81 -14.59 -5.70
N ASP A 151 13.80 -14.13 -6.43
CA ASP A 151 13.77 -14.14 -7.89
C ASP A 151 14.92 -13.33 -8.50
N ALA A 152 15.22 -12.15 -7.93
CA ALA A 152 16.35 -11.33 -8.37
C ALA A 152 17.70 -12.00 -8.10
N VAL A 153 17.85 -12.67 -6.96
CA VAL A 153 19.04 -13.44 -6.59
C VAL A 153 19.22 -14.64 -7.53
N ALA A 154 18.14 -15.37 -7.80
CA ALA A 154 18.18 -16.53 -8.72
C ALA A 154 18.56 -16.12 -10.17
N ALA A 155 18.26 -14.88 -10.56
CA ALA A 155 18.63 -14.32 -11.85
C ALA A 155 20.07 -13.79 -11.93
N LEU A 156 20.86 -13.86 -10.86
CA LEU A 156 22.28 -13.53 -10.90
C LEU A 156 23.07 -14.64 -11.63
N PRO A 157 24.08 -14.26 -12.45
CA PRO A 157 24.95 -15.24 -13.07
C PRO A 157 25.74 -16.02 -12.00
N THR A 158 25.79 -17.34 -12.14
CA THR A 158 26.61 -18.19 -11.28
C THR A 158 28.09 -17.82 -11.44
N VAL A 159 28.75 -17.43 -10.38
CA VAL A 159 30.18 -17.23 -10.37
C VAL A 159 30.82 -18.61 -10.49
N LYS A 160 31.38 -18.98 -11.66
CA LYS A 160 32.28 -20.11 -11.73
C LYS A 160 33.47 -19.76 -10.84
N LYS A 161 33.72 -20.56 -9.79
CA LYS A 161 35.03 -20.56 -9.13
C LYS A 161 36.03 -20.97 -10.21
N ASP A 162 36.86 -20.03 -10.66
CA ASP A 162 38.07 -20.40 -11.41
C ASP A 162 38.82 -21.34 -10.47
N GLU A 163 39.01 -22.60 -10.90
CA GLU A 163 39.86 -23.55 -10.22
C GLU A 163 41.23 -22.92 -10.20
N GLU A 164 41.73 -22.57 -9.03
CA GLU A 164 43.12 -22.16 -8.81
C GLU A 164 43.99 -23.33 -9.26
N LYS A 165 44.70 -23.10 -10.39
CA LYS A 165 45.82 -23.93 -10.82
C LYS A 165 47.08 -23.41 -10.19
#